data_72b68ef05fc5c951b119b014bfa9844f
#
_entry.id   72b68ef05fc5c951b119b014bfa9844f
#
_cell.length_a   1.000
_cell.length_b   1.000
_cell.length_c   1.000
_cell.angle_alpha   90.00
_cell.angle_beta   90.00
_cell.angle_gamma   90.00
#
_symmetry.space_group_name_H-M   'P 1'
#
loop_
_entity.id
_entity.type
_entity.pdbx_description
1 polymer ?
#
loop_
_entity_poly.entity_id
_entity_poly.type
_entity_poly.pdbx_seq_one_letter_code
_entity_poly.pdbx_strand_id
1 'polypeptide(L)'
;NINKNTNTNFIPLIILFIIILSIELLTLDFSKFSQNIDYVHDGMLLTPSSNAYFLNKFWESSYIERGLFAQFSPLALWNLFDIKSIGLIHINNLILLYLNKILLVIFCSKIAQHLSSNEFIKKIYFIILSVLSVSLVSYYNLSAFPERSFLFLLFFIIFTNLFSYTKFYFSSFILGLFSVISMLWFIDIGAYINFLLLIILSYFLITKEFKKFSSILFGIILGWGLFITLIPQSEFTEFINITLSIYTNVDYYNGLIYPTPFLSGDARSTRALLLIIFAGILTILIIFNKNMKLSYENRILFIFLFIASILMFKTALSRSDTPHIKVAVGFNLFLIYAASLYILFYFFEKNEKINLQINKFLILFKKKYFNIIVIFFLLNIFILKENIIDLKNFPHSFNNIK
;
A
#
# COMPACT_ATOMS: atom_id res chain seq x y z
N ASN A 1 12.95 23.44 25.04
CA ASN A 1 12.05 22.42 25.61
C ASN A 1 11.49 21.57 24.49
N ILE A 2 12.26 20.54 24.11
CA ILE A 2 11.77 19.49 23.19
C ILE A 2 10.76 18.69 24.00
N ASN A 3 9.46 18.92 23.73
CA ASN A 3 8.40 18.09 24.25
C ASN A 3 8.78 16.62 23.98
N LYS A 4 9.04 15.86 25.04
CA LYS A 4 9.14 14.41 24.96
C LYS A 4 7.84 13.91 24.32
N ASN A 5 7.87 13.68 23.00
CA ASN A 5 6.78 13.00 22.31
C ASN A 5 6.59 11.66 23.02
N THR A 6 5.58 11.56 23.85
CA THR A 6 5.19 10.30 24.46
C THR A 6 4.84 9.34 23.33
N ASN A 7 5.70 8.36 23.11
CA ASN A 7 5.45 7.34 22.11
C ASN A 7 4.19 6.57 22.51
N THR A 8 3.09 6.83 21.81
CA THR A 8 1.84 6.09 22.02
C THR A 8 2.04 4.65 21.58
N ASN A 9 1.75 3.72 22.48
CA ASN A 9 1.81 2.29 22.17
C ASN A 9 0.56 1.87 21.39
N PHE A 10 0.71 1.62 20.09
CA PHE A 10 -0.34 1.12 19.21
C PHE A 10 -0.36 -0.42 19.08
N ILE A 11 0.65 -1.11 19.61
CA ILE A 11 0.80 -2.58 19.46
C ILE A 11 -0.46 -3.33 19.82
N PRO A 12 -1.13 -3.08 20.98
CA PRO A 12 -2.34 -3.83 21.34
C PRO A 12 -3.48 -3.63 20.33
N LEU A 13 -3.63 -2.42 19.79
CA LEU A 13 -4.66 -2.12 18.79
C LEU A 13 -4.33 -2.76 17.43
N ILE A 14 -3.06 -2.76 17.02
CA ILE A 14 -2.60 -3.43 15.79
C ILE A 14 -2.86 -4.93 15.91
N ILE A 15 -2.52 -5.55 17.03
CA ILE A 15 -2.78 -6.98 17.27
C ILE A 15 -4.28 -7.26 17.18
N LEU A 16 -5.12 -6.40 17.74
CA LEU A 16 -6.57 -6.55 17.65
C LEU A 16 -7.06 -6.52 16.19
N PHE A 17 -6.56 -5.57 15.37
CA PHE A 17 -6.88 -5.53 13.94
C PHE A 17 -6.41 -6.80 13.21
N ILE A 18 -5.21 -7.29 13.52
CA ILE A 18 -4.69 -8.53 12.95
C ILE A 18 -5.60 -9.71 13.29
N ILE A 19 -6.05 -9.83 14.53
CA ILE A 19 -6.98 -10.91 14.97
C ILE A 19 -8.29 -10.83 14.17
N ILE A 20 -8.89 -9.63 14.06
CA ILE A 20 -10.14 -9.44 13.31
C ILE A 20 -9.97 -9.80 11.83
N LEU A 21 -8.88 -9.34 11.20
CA LEU A 21 -8.57 -9.67 9.82
C LEU A 21 -8.27 -11.16 9.63
N SER A 22 -7.68 -11.83 10.64
CA SER A 22 -7.45 -13.27 10.60
C SER A 22 -8.77 -14.06 10.65
N ILE A 23 -9.75 -13.59 11.42
CA ILE A 23 -11.10 -14.17 11.43
C ILE A 23 -11.73 -14.03 10.03
N GLU A 24 -11.62 -12.86 9.40
CA GLU A 24 -12.09 -12.64 8.02
C GLU A 24 -11.45 -13.66 7.06
N LEU A 25 -10.12 -13.83 7.15
CA LEU A 25 -9.39 -14.79 6.30
C LEU A 25 -9.84 -16.24 6.53
N LEU A 26 -10.07 -16.65 7.77
CA LEU A 26 -10.50 -18.01 8.14
C LEU A 26 -11.95 -18.32 7.73
N THR A 27 -12.78 -17.29 7.51
CA THR A 27 -14.17 -17.44 7.07
C THR A 27 -14.34 -17.39 5.55
N LEU A 28 -13.24 -17.23 4.78
CA LEU A 28 -13.30 -17.27 3.32
C LEU A 28 -13.69 -18.65 2.80
N ASP A 29 -14.61 -18.66 1.85
CA ASP A 29 -14.97 -19.87 1.12
C ASP A 29 -13.93 -20.16 0.03
N PHE A 30 -12.98 -21.03 0.34
CA PHE A 30 -11.93 -21.44 -0.58
C PHE A 30 -12.45 -22.19 -1.81
N SER A 31 -13.66 -22.73 -1.78
CA SER A 31 -14.25 -23.42 -2.95
C SER A 31 -14.52 -22.47 -4.13
N LYS A 32 -14.71 -21.17 -3.84
CA LYS A 32 -14.91 -20.16 -4.88
C LYS A 32 -13.64 -19.90 -5.72
N PHE A 33 -12.47 -20.29 -5.25
CA PHE A 33 -11.19 -20.08 -5.94
C PHE A 33 -10.85 -21.18 -6.95
N SER A 34 -11.58 -22.31 -6.92
CA SER A 34 -11.34 -23.42 -7.83
C SER A 34 -12.25 -23.40 -9.09
N GLN A 35 -13.18 -22.44 -9.18
CA GLN A 35 -14.30 -22.61 -10.12
C GLN A 35 -14.12 -21.97 -11.49
N ASN A 36 -13.29 -20.93 -11.66
CA ASN A 36 -13.14 -20.27 -12.97
C ASN A 36 -11.69 -19.91 -13.24
N ILE A 37 -11.13 -20.48 -14.28
CA ILE A 37 -9.84 -20.08 -14.83
C ILE A 37 -10.07 -18.86 -15.73
N ASP A 38 -9.45 -17.75 -15.41
CA ASP A 38 -9.35 -16.61 -16.30
C ASP A 38 -8.19 -16.83 -17.27
N TYR A 39 -8.50 -17.32 -18.47
CA TYR A 39 -7.47 -17.67 -19.47
C TYR A 39 -6.51 -16.53 -19.79
N VAL A 40 -6.95 -15.29 -19.69
CA VAL A 40 -6.12 -14.12 -19.97
C VAL A 40 -5.24 -13.79 -18.77
N HIS A 41 -5.84 -13.50 -17.60
CA HIS A 41 -5.11 -13.04 -16.44
C HIS A 41 -4.28 -14.14 -15.76
N ASP A 42 -4.86 -15.34 -15.64
CA ASP A 42 -4.11 -16.49 -15.13
C ASP A 42 -3.03 -16.94 -16.12
N GLY A 43 -3.30 -16.86 -17.42
CA GLY A 43 -2.32 -17.16 -18.48
C GLY A 43 -1.11 -16.24 -18.44
N MET A 44 -1.29 -14.97 -18.14
CA MET A 44 -0.19 -14.00 -17.98
C MET A 44 0.79 -14.36 -16.85
N LEU A 45 0.35 -15.13 -15.86
CA LEU A 45 1.18 -15.60 -14.74
C LEU A 45 1.69 -17.02 -14.96
N LEU A 46 0.83 -17.89 -15.50
CA LEU A 46 1.13 -19.31 -15.69
C LEU A 46 2.13 -19.55 -16.82
N THR A 47 1.99 -18.83 -17.94
CA THR A 47 2.88 -19.04 -19.11
C THR A 47 4.32 -18.69 -18.79
N PRO A 48 4.68 -17.51 -18.25
CA PRO A 48 6.05 -17.23 -17.85
C PRO A 48 6.57 -18.22 -16.81
N SER A 49 5.77 -18.55 -15.80
CA SER A 49 6.17 -19.50 -14.76
C SER A 49 6.44 -20.90 -15.32
N SER A 50 5.62 -21.37 -16.24
CA SER A 50 5.80 -22.67 -16.91
C SER A 50 7.05 -22.66 -17.78
N ASN A 51 7.25 -21.61 -18.59
CA ASN A 51 8.44 -21.48 -19.43
C ASN A 51 9.72 -21.45 -18.59
N ALA A 52 9.75 -20.68 -17.51
CA ALA A 52 10.90 -20.62 -16.61
C ALA A 52 11.15 -21.98 -15.92
N TYR A 53 10.10 -22.71 -15.57
CA TYR A 53 10.23 -24.05 -14.99
C TYR A 53 10.92 -25.03 -15.92
N PHE A 54 10.55 -25.03 -17.21
CA PHE A 54 11.12 -25.97 -18.18
C PHE A 54 12.45 -25.52 -18.77
N LEU A 55 12.65 -24.22 -18.98
CA LEU A 55 13.83 -23.67 -19.66
C LEU A 55 14.90 -23.18 -18.68
N ASN A 56 14.59 -23.07 -17.40
CA ASN A 56 15.44 -22.50 -16.35
C ASN A 56 15.98 -21.11 -16.72
N LYS A 57 15.14 -20.33 -17.40
CA LYS A 57 15.40 -18.95 -17.83
C LYS A 57 14.18 -18.10 -17.51
N PHE A 58 14.40 -16.81 -17.22
CA PHE A 58 13.32 -15.88 -16.90
C PHE A 58 13.00 -14.98 -18.10
N TRP A 59 13.78 -13.94 -18.32
CA TRP A 59 13.51 -12.96 -19.38
C TRP A 59 13.76 -13.50 -20.78
N GLU A 60 14.70 -14.40 -20.96
CA GLU A 60 14.91 -15.04 -22.26
C GLU A 60 13.80 -16.05 -22.63
N SER A 61 13.06 -16.55 -21.64
CA SER A 61 12.01 -17.54 -21.87
C SER A 61 10.63 -16.92 -22.10
N SER A 62 10.43 -15.67 -21.65
CA SER A 62 9.11 -15.03 -21.66
C SER A 62 9.19 -13.53 -21.65
N TYR A 63 8.20 -12.90 -22.28
CA TYR A 63 7.99 -11.46 -22.18
C TYR A 63 7.39 -11.11 -20.82
N ILE A 64 8.17 -10.46 -19.96
CA ILE A 64 7.79 -10.13 -18.59
C ILE A 64 7.27 -8.68 -18.55
N GLU A 65 5.97 -8.51 -18.69
CA GLU A 65 5.34 -7.18 -18.75
C GLU A 65 5.10 -6.54 -17.38
N ARG A 66 4.89 -7.35 -16.33
CA ARG A 66 4.54 -6.83 -15.01
C ARG A 66 5.72 -6.76 -14.05
N GLY A 67 6.59 -7.74 -14.10
CA GLY A 67 7.76 -7.85 -13.25
C GLY A 67 8.02 -9.29 -12.84
N LEU A 68 9.27 -9.57 -12.48
CA LEU A 68 9.73 -10.92 -12.17
C LEU A 68 8.89 -11.57 -11.06
N PHE A 69 8.80 -10.93 -9.90
CA PHE A 69 8.11 -11.51 -8.75
C PHE A 69 6.59 -11.58 -8.94
N ALA A 70 6.00 -10.62 -9.63
CA ALA A 70 4.57 -10.65 -9.92
C ALA A 70 4.20 -11.81 -10.85
N GLN A 71 5.01 -12.07 -11.89
CA GLN A 71 4.70 -13.10 -12.89
C GLN A 71 5.24 -14.49 -12.56
N PHE A 72 6.27 -14.60 -11.72
CA PHE A 72 6.86 -15.89 -11.32
C PHE A 72 6.48 -16.33 -9.91
N SER A 73 5.54 -15.65 -9.25
CA SER A 73 5.01 -16.13 -7.96
C SER A 73 4.42 -17.55 -8.03
N PRO A 74 3.75 -18.01 -9.12
CA PRO A 74 3.35 -19.40 -9.23
C PRO A 74 4.51 -20.36 -9.20
N LEU A 75 5.60 -20.08 -9.93
CA LEU A 75 6.80 -20.92 -9.94
C LEU A 75 7.41 -21.08 -8.56
N ALA A 76 7.52 -19.97 -7.81
CA ALA A 76 8.05 -19.99 -6.45
C ALA A 76 7.19 -20.88 -5.52
N LEU A 77 5.86 -20.78 -5.64
CA LEU A 77 4.93 -21.59 -4.86
C LEU A 77 4.95 -23.06 -5.27
N TRP A 78 5.06 -23.36 -6.58
CA TRP A 78 5.16 -24.72 -7.08
C TRP A 78 6.43 -25.41 -6.56
N ASN A 79 7.56 -24.69 -6.55
CA ASN A 79 8.81 -25.21 -6.01
C ASN A 79 8.76 -25.37 -4.48
N LEU A 80 8.08 -24.46 -3.77
CA LEU A 80 7.98 -24.49 -2.31
C LEU A 80 7.10 -25.65 -1.81
N PHE A 81 5.97 -25.89 -2.50
CA PHE A 81 4.98 -26.88 -2.08
C PHE A 81 5.02 -28.20 -2.87
N ASP A 82 5.85 -28.26 -3.89
CA ASP A 82 5.93 -29.40 -4.86
C ASP A 82 4.56 -29.74 -5.49
N ILE A 83 3.74 -28.72 -5.68
CA ILE A 83 2.39 -28.85 -6.25
C ILE A 83 2.21 -27.84 -7.37
N LYS A 84 1.97 -28.32 -8.59
CA LYS A 84 1.67 -27.48 -9.76
C LYS A 84 0.16 -27.23 -9.83
N SER A 85 -0.30 -26.16 -9.20
CA SER A 85 -1.73 -25.82 -9.14
C SER A 85 -1.96 -24.34 -9.43
N ILE A 86 -3.04 -24.06 -10.20
CA ILE A 86 -3.56 -22.71 -10.42
C ILE A 86 -4.11 -22.14 -9.12
N GLY A 87 -4.72 -22.97 -8.28
CA GLY A 87 -5.25 -22.57 -6.98
C GLY A 87 -4.23 -21.88 -6.07
N LEU A 88 -2.92 -22.24 -6.20
CA LEU A 88 -1.87 -21.54 -5.45
C LEU A 88 -1.72 -20.07 -5.83
N ILE A 89 -2.05 -19.67 -7.07
CA ILE A 89 -2.02 -18.27 -7.49
C ILE A 89 -3.08 -17.49 -6.73
N HIS A 90 -4.28 -18.04 -6.67
CA HIS A 90 -5.41 -17.40 -5.97
C HIS A 90 -5.12 -17.29 -4.46
N ILE A 91 -4.52 -18.34 -3.86
CA ILE A 91 -4.07 -18.31 -2.46
C ILE A 91 -3.01 -17.23 -2.25
N ASN A 92 -2.03 -17.10 -3.14
CA ASN A 92 -1.02 -16.06 -3.07
C ASN A 92 -1.63 -14.65 -3.08
N ASN A 93 -2.58 -14.40 -3.99
CA ASN A 93 -3.27 -13.12 -4.07
C ASN A 93 -4.06 -12.81 -2.80
N LEU A 94 -4.68 -13.81 -2.18
CA LEU A 94 -5.35 -13.66 -0.89
C LEU A 94 -4.39 -13.33 0.24
N ILE A 95 -3.25 -14.01 0.30
CA ILE A 95 -2.21 -13.73 1.30
C ILE A 95 -1.70 -12.29 1.12
N LEU A 96 -1.40 -11.87 -0.11
CA LEU A 96 -0.98 -10.51 -0.39
C LEU A 96 -2.05 -9.47 -0.03
N LEU A 97 -3.32 -9.77 -0.30
CA LEU A 97 -4.44 -8.91 0.09
C LEU A 97 -4.50 -8.74 1.62
N TYR A 98 -4.39 -9.84 2.35
CA TYR A 98 -4.38 -9.83 3.81
C TYR A 98 -3.17 -9.04 4.36
N LEU A 99 -1.99 -9.28 3.81
CA LEU A 99 -0.78 -8.54 4.18
C LEU A 99 -0.92 -7.05 3.87
N ASN A 100 -1.54 -6.66 2.76
CA ASN A 100 -1.85 -5.26 2.46
C ASN A 100 -2.73 -4.62 3.53
N LYS A 101 -3.78 -5.31 3.99
CA LYS A 101 -4.63 -4.81 5.08
C LYS A 101 -3.81 -4.58 6.36
N ILE A 102 -2.93 -5.52 6.71
CA ILE A 102 -2.03 -5.40 7.88
C ILE A 102 -1.07 -4.21 7.71
N LEU A 103 -0.40 -4.11 6.56
CA LEU A 103 0.54 -3.02 6.30
C LEU A 103 -0.16 -1.66 6.35
N LEU A 104 -1.40 -1.58 5.86
CA LEU A 104 -2.20 -0.37 5.90
C LEU A 104 -2.52 0.04 7.34
N VAL A 105 -2.88 -0.90 8.22
CA VAL A 105 -3.07 -0.66 9.65
C VAL A 105 -1.77 -0.17 10.31
N ILE A 106 -0.63 -0.82 10.00
CA ILE A 106 0.67 -0.38 10.50
C ILE A 106 0.98 1.04 10.02
N PHE A 107 0.72 1.35 8.75
CA PHE A 107 0.95 2.66 8.18
C PHE A 107 0.06 3.74 8.84
N CYS A 108 -1.22 3.44 9.09
CA CYS A 108 -2.11 4.32 9.85
C CYS A 108 -1.54 4.64 11.25
N SER A 109 -0.93 3.66 11.93
CA SER A 109 -0.30 3.89 13.23
C SER A 109 0.90 4.84 13.13
N LYS A 110 1.68 4.76 12.06
CA LYS A 110 2.82 5.66 11.81
C LYS A 110 2.37 7.10 11.60
N ILE A 111 1.30 7.31 10.82
CA ILE A 111 0.72 8.64 10.64
C ILE A 111 0.17 9.17 11.97
N ALA A 112 -0.58 8.36 12.69
CA ALA A 112 -1.21 8.75 13.96
C ALA A 112 -0.20 9.14 15.04
N GLN A 113 1.01 8.56 15.03
CA GLN A 113 2.05 8.80 16.03
C GLN A 113 2.42 10.29 16.18
N HIS A 114 2.40 11.03 15.08
CA HIS A 114 2.89 12.41 15.03
C HIS A 114 1.79 13.48 14.99
N LEU A 115 0.50 13.10 15.13
CA LEU A 115 -0.61 14.01 14.87
C LEU A 115 -0.93 14.98 16.00
N SER A 116 -0.81 14.54 17.24
CA SER A 116 -1.27 15.28 18.42
C SER A 116 -0.39 14.98 19.63
N SER A 117 -0.42 15.83 20.64
CA SER A 117 0.16 15.52 21.94
C SER A 117 -0.74 14.61 22.79
N ASN A 118 -2.04 14.59 22.50
CA ASN A 118 -3.03 13.80 23.24
C ASN A 118 -3.05 12.34 22.77
N GLU A 119 -2.67 11.42 23.65
CA GLU A 119 -2.59 9.97 23.37
C GLU A 119 -3.95 9.38 22.93
N PHE A 120 -5.04 9.87 23.50
CA PHE A 120 -6.37 9.39 23.16
C PHE A 120 -6.78 9.80 21.75
N ILE A 121 -6.54 11.05 21.37
CA ILE A 121 -6.83 11.55 20.03
C ILE A 121 -6.03 10.76 18.99
N LYS A 122 -4.74 10.47 19.27
CA LYS A 122 -3.94 9.60 18.43
C LYS A 122 -4.59 8.22 18.23
N LYS A 123 -5.09 7.60 19.30
CA LYS A 123 -5.74 6.29 19.24
C LYS A 123 -7.05 6.32 18.46
N ILE A 124 -7.90 7.32 18.69
CA ILE A 124 -9.15 7.47 17.91
C ILE A 124 -8.85 7.70 16.44
N TYR A 125 -7.95 8.62 16.13
CA TYR A 125 -7.52 8.87 14.76
C TYR A 125 -7.03 7.58 14.09
N PHE A 126 -6.15 6.85 14.76
CA PHE A 126 -5.63 5.56 14.28
C PHE A 126 -6.77 4.58 13.98
N ILE A 127 -7.72 4.41 14.89
CA ILE A 127 -8.83 3.47 14.73
C ILE A 127 -9.71 3.87 13.53
N ILE A 128 -10.15 5.13 13.50
CA ILE A 128 -11.03 5.60 12.41
C ILE A 128 -10.32 5.50 11.06
N LEU A 129 -9.07 5.96 10.99
CA LEU A 129 -8.30 5.90 9.75
C LEU A 129 -8.08 4.44 9.32
N SER A 130 -7.76 3.53 10.25
CA SER A 130 -7.56 2.12 9.93
C SER A 130 -8.84 1.46 9.42
N VAL A 131 -9.98 1.70 10.06
CA VAL A 131 -11.29 1.18 9.61
C VAL A 131 -11.64 1.69 8.22
N LEU A 132 -11.56 2.99 7.99
CA LEU A 132 -11.84 3.59 6.68
C LEU A 132 -10.87 3.04 5.62
N SER A 133 -9.59 2.95 5.93
CA SER A 133 -8.57 2.49 4.99
C SER A 133 -8.71 1.01 4.64
N VAL A 134 -8.95 0.14 5.62
CA VAL A 134 -9.20 -1.29 5.38
C VAL A 134 -10.48 -1.48 4.57
N SER A 135 -11.51 -0.64 4.79
CA SER A 135 -12.73 -0.69 3.99
C SER A 135 -12.50 -0.30 2.53
N LEU A 136 -11.58 0.63 2.24
CA LEU A 136 -11.19 0.98 0.88
C LEU A 136 -10.55 -0.18 0.12
N VAL A 137 -9.80 -1.02 0.81
CA VAL A 137 -9.17 -2.20 0.21
C VAL A 137 -10.20 -3.13 -0.40
N SER A 138 -11.42 -3.19 0.17
CA SER A 138 -12.50 -4.03 -0.36
C SER A 138 -13.25 -3.40 -1.54
N TYR A 139 -13.35 -2.06 -1.61
CA TYR A 139 -14.21 -1.38 -2.59
C TYR A 139 -13.49 -0.65 -3.72
N TYR A 140 -12.36 -0.01 -3.45
CA TYR A 140 -11.65 0.88 -4.37
C TYR A 140 -10.23 0.40 -4.71
N ASN A 141 -9.94 -0.81 -4.36
CA ASN A 141 -8.78 -1.57 -4.80
C ASN A 141 -7.39 -0.96 -4.66
N LEU A 142 -7.01 -0.65 -3.43
CA LEU A 142 -5.69 -1.13 -3.03
C LEU A 142 -5.61 -2.67 -3.16
N SER A 143 -6.67 -3.35 -3.59
CA SER A 143 -6.84 -4.81 -3.61
C SER A 143 -7.02 -5.45 -4.98
N ALA A 144 -7.35 -4.71 -6.04
CA ALA A 144 -7.47 -5.34 -7.38
C ALA A 144 -6.13 -5.87 -7.88
N PHE A 145 -5.05 -5.25 -7.42
CA PHE A 145 -3.69 -5.70 -7.68
C PHE A 145 -2.90 -5.59 -6.37
N PRO A 146 -3.10 -6.53 -5.44
CA PRO A 146 -2.49 -6.48 -4.11
C PRO A 146 -0.96 -6.43 -4.17
N GLU A 147 -0.37 -7.01 -5.19
CA GLU A 147 1.06 -6.97 -5.46
C GLU A 147 1.59 -5.54 -5.70
N ARG A 148 0.78 -4.65 -6.28
CA ARG A 148 1.17 -3.25 -6.51
C ARG A 148 1.16 -2.45 -5.20
N SER A 149 0.07 -2.50 -4.47
CA SER A 149 -0.10 -1.73 -3.23
C SER A 149 0.78 -2.21 -2.10
N PHE A 150 1.06 -3.51 -2.02
CA PHE A 150 1.95 -4.10 -1.01
C PHE A 150 3.30 -3.40 -0.94
N LEU A 151 3.95 -3.25 -2.08
CA LEU A 151 5.28 -2.67 -2.14
C LEU A 151 5.28 -1.17 -1.82
N PHE A 152 4.27 -0.45 -2.29
CA PHE A 152 4.10 0.96 -1.97
C PHE A 152 3.90 1.20 -0.47
N LEU A 153 3.02 0.42 0.17
CA LEU A 153 2.79 0.52 1.61
C LEU A 153 4.06 0.23 2.41
N LEU A 154 4.78 -0.82 2.01
CA LEU A 154 6.04 -1.17 2.65
C LEU A 154 7.09 -0.06 2.50
N PHE A 155 7.21 0.53 1.30
CA PHE A 155 8.06 1.67 1.04
C PHE A 155 7.73 2.85 1.97
N PHE A 156 6.45 3.23 2.09
CA PHE A 156 6.05 4.34 2.95
C PHE A 156 6.24 4.05 4.45
N ILE A 157 6.02 2.81 4.89
CA ILE A 157 6.31 2.41 6.28
C ILE A 157 7.79 2.58 6.59
N ILE A 158 8.68 2.16 5.68
CA ILE A 158 10.13 2.31 5.85
C ILE A 158 10.53 3.78 5.76
N PHE A 159 9.93 4.54 4.83
CA PHE A 159 10.15 5.97 4.69
C PHE A 159 9.86 6.74 5.99
N THR A 160 8.77 6.40 6.71
CA THR A 160 8.46 7.05 8.00
C THR A 160 9.55 6.86 9.05
N ASN A 161 10.33 5.77 8.97
CA ASN A 161 11.42 5.51 9.92
C ASN A 161 12.66 6.38 9.67
N LEU A 162 12.77 7.08 8.52
CA LEU A 162 13.88 8.02 8.24
C LEU A 162 13.93 9.18 9.22
N PHE A 163 12.80 9.49 9.83
CA PHE A 163 12.68 10.56 10.82
C PHE A 163 12.98 10.08 12.25
N SER A 164 13.28 8.81 12.44
CA SER A 164 13.66 8.22 13.72
C SER A 164 15.18 8.35 13.94
N TYR A 165 15.60 8.88 15.08
CA TYR A 165 17.03 9.07 15.41
C TYR A 165 17.84 7.77 15.40
N THR A 166 17.25 6.65 15.81
CA THR A 166 17.99 5.40 16.03
C THR A 166 17.99 4.45 14.83
N LYS A 167 17.02 4.58 13.94
CA LYS A 167 16.78 3.60 12.86
C LYS A 167 17.04 4.15 11.46
N PHE A 168 17.42 5.41 11.32
CA PHE A 168 17.46 6.05 10.00
C PHE A 168 18.52 5.45 9.07
N TYR A 169 19.66 5.00 9.55
CA TYR A 169 20.68 4.39 8.68
C TYR A 169 20.17 3.11 8.03
N PHE A 170 19.63 2.20 8.85
CA PHE A 170 19.07 0.95 8.34
C PHE A 170 17.90 1.22 7.39
N SER A 171 16.98 2.10 7.76
CA SER A 171 15.84 2.44 6.92
C SER A 171 16.24 3.13 5.63
N SER A 172 17.25 4.01 5.65
CA SER A 172 17.82 4.64 4.46
C SER A 172 18.43 3.61 3.52
N PHE A 173 19.22 2.68 4.05
CA PHE A 173 19.81 1.60 3.28
C PHE A 173 18.75 0.69 2.62
N ILE A 174 17.75 0.26 3.40
CA ILE A 174 16.65 -0.55 2.87
C ILE A 174 15.88 0.21 1.79
N LEU A 175 15.59 1.51 1.97
CA LEU A 175 14.95 2.31 0.91
C LEU A 175 15.78 2.34 -0.38
N GLY A 176 17.11 2.39 -0.27
CA GLY A 176 17.97 2.27 -1.43
C GLY A 176 17.80 0.93 -2.16
N LEU A 177 17.73 -0.18 -1.42
CA LEU A 177 17.47 -1.51 -2.00
C LEU A 177 16.11 -1.59 -2.71
N PHE A 178 15.13 -0.80 -2.28
CA PHE A 178 13.83 -0.73 -2.96
C PHE A 178 13.94 -0.28 -4.42
N SER A 179 15.02 0.37 -4.82
CA SER A 179 15.26 0.73 -6.23
C SER A 179 15.19 -0.50 -7.14
N VAL A 180 15.94 -1.53 -6.82
CA VAL A 180 15.96 -2.76 -7.63
C VAL A 180 14.80 -3.69 -7.29
N ILE A 181 14.49 -3.87 -6.00
CA ILE A 181 13.40 -4.75 -5.56
C ILE A 181 12.08 -4.35 -6.20
N SER A 182 11.78 -3.05 -6.28
CA SER A 182 10.54 -2.58 -6.87
C SER A 182 10.46 -2.80 -8.38
N MET A 183 11.57 -2.62 -9.10
CA MET A 183 11.64 -2.91 -10.54
C MET A 183 11.46 -4.41 -10.82
N LEU A 184 12.03 -5.27 -9.99
CA LEU A 184 11.86 -6.72 -10.10
C LEU A 184 10.48 -7.18 -9.65
N TRP A 185 9.86 -6.47 -8.69
CA TRP A 185 8.54 -6.83 -8.20
C TRP A 185 7.44 -6.50 -9.22
N PHE A 186 7.38 -5.22 -9.63
CA PHE A 186 6.39 -4.74 -10.58
C PHE A 186 6.93 -3.50 -11.31
N ILE A 187 7.11 -3.56 -12.62
CA ILE A 187 7.87 -2.57 -13.42
C ILE A 187 7.32 -1.15 -13.29
N ASP A 188 6.00 -0.95 -13.38
CA ASP A 188 5.40 0.38 -13.29
C ASP A 188 5.54 0.96 -11.87
N ILE A 189 5.30 0.15 -10.84
CA ILE A 189 5.51 0.53 -9.45
C ILE A 189 6.97 0.81 -9.16
N GLY A 190 7.87 0.01 -9.75
CA GLY A 190 9.30 0.22 -9.68
C GLY A 190 9.71 1.59 -10.20
N ALA A 191 9.17 2.01 -11.36
CA ALA A 191 9.41 3.34 -11.89
C ALA A 191 8.93 4.44 -10.93
N TYR A 192 7.73 4.31 -10.37
CA TYR A 192 7.19 5.30 -9.42
C TYR A 192 8.02 5.38 -8.14
N ILE A 193 8.43 4.24 -7.57
CA ILE A 193 9.28 4.20 -6.38
C ILE A 193 10.67 4.80 -6.68
N ASN A 194 11.27 4.50 -7.83
CA ASN A 194 12.55 5.08 -8.22
C ASN A 194 12.44 6.61 -8.42
N PHE A 195 11.33 7.09 -8.98
CA PHE A 195 11.08 8.53 -9.06
C PHE A 195 10.96 9.18 -7.67
N LEU A 196 10.24 8.54 -6.73
CA LEU A 196 10.17 9.01 -5.35
C LEU A 196 11.54 8.99 -4.66
N LEU A 197 12.36 7.95 -4.89
CA LEU A 197 13.73 7.87 -4.37
C LEU A 197 14.61 9.00 -4.91
N LEU A 198 14.47 9.35 -6.18
CA LEU A 198 15.18 10.49 -6.77
C LEU A 198 14.82 11.80 -6.04
N ILE A 199 13.53 12.02 -5.76
CA ILE A 199 13.08 13.20 -5.01
C ILE A 199 13.63 13.17 -3.56
N ILE A 200 13.63 12.01 -2.90
CA ILE A 200 14.17 11.83 -1.54
C ILE A 200 15.66 12.14 -1.52
N LEU A 201 16.42 11.61 -2.48
CA LEU A 201 17.85 11.89 -2.61
C LEU A 201 18.12 13.38 -2.82
N SER A 202 17.38 14.02 -3.75
CA SER A 202 17.48 15.45 -3.99
C SER A 202 17.16 16.27 -2.75
N TYR A 203 16.11 15.88 -2.01
CA TYR A 203 15.76 16.51 -0.74
C TYR A 203 16.89 16.41 0.29
N PHE A 204 17.51 15.23 0.50
CA PHE A 204 18.60 15.07 1.46
C PHE A 204 19.89 15.76 1.02
N LEU A 205 20.12 15.91 -0.28
CA LEU A 205 21.23 16.69 -0.81
C LEU A 205 21.04 18.20 -0.50
N ILE A 206 19.84 18.73 -0.75
CA ILE A 206 19.50 20.15 -0.48
C ILE A 206 19.55 20.45 1.02
N THR A 207 19.02 19.57 1.85
CA THR A 207 19.01 19.74 3.32
C THR A 207 20.34 19.39 3.96
N LYS A 208 21.36 18.98 3.18
CA LYS A 208 22.70 18.59 3.63
C LYS A 208 22.70 17.39 4.61
N GLU A 209 21.71 16.53 4.52
CA GLU A 209 21.63 15.29 5.30
C GLU A 209 22.45 14.17 4.63
N PHE A 210 23.74 14.41 4.42
CA PHE A 210 24.63 13.55 3.63
C PHE A 210 24.69 12.10 4.12
N LYS A 211 24.51 11.86 5.42
CA LYS A 211 24.50 10.49 5.98
C LYS A 211 23.32 9.67 5.47
N LYS A 212 22.13 10.26 5.39
CA LYS A 212 20.94 9.60 4.84
C LYS A 212 21.09 9.43 3.32
N PHE A 213 21.55 10.49 2.64
CA PHE A 213 21.83 10.46 1.21
C PHE A 213 22.77 9.31 0.83
N SER A 214 23.97 9.25 1.47
CA SER A 214 24.95 8.21 1.16
C SER A 214 24.47 6.80 1.49
N SER A 215 23.70 6.63 2.56
CA SER A 215 23.13 5.33 2.94
C SER A 215 22.10 4.83 1.91
N ILE A 216 21.23 5.71 1.38
CA ILE A 216 20.29 5.35 0.31
C ILE A 216 21.05 5.01 -0.96
N LEU A 217 22.02 5.88 -1.35
CA LEU A 217 22.83 5.67 -2.56
C LEU A 217 23.60 4.34 -2.49
N PHE A 218 24.17 4.02 -1.34
CA PHE A 218 24.83 2.74 -1.12
C PHE A 218 23.88 1.56 -1.27
N GLY A 219 22.66 1.67 -0.74
CA GLY A 219 21.62 0.65 -0.95
C GLY A 219 21.25 0.46 -2.42
N ILE A 220 21.14 1.55 -3.19
CA ILE A 220 20.89 1.50 -4.64
C ILE A 220 22.04 0.78 -5.36
N ILE A 221 23.27 1.22 -5.14
CA ILE A 221 24.45 0.65 -5.80
C ILE A 221 24.61 -0.83 -5.46
N LEU A 222 24.46 -1.19 -4.18
CA LEU A 222 24.57 -2.58 -3.75
C LEU A 222 23.43 -3.43 -4.34
N GLY A 223 22.18 -2.95 -4.33
CA GLY A 223 21.05 -3.68 -4.88
C GLY A 223 21.22 -3.98 -6.38
N TRP A 224 21.50 -2.96 -7.19
CA TRP A 224 21.74 -3.14 -8.63
C TRP A 224 23.01 -3.95 -8.90
N GLY A 225 24.09 -3.71 -8.13
CA GLY A 225 25.33 -4.49 -8.24
C GLY A 225 25.09 -5.98 -8.01
N LEU A 226 24.35 -6.33 -6.94
CA LEU A 226 23.98 -7.73 -6.68
C LEU A 226 23.11 -8.31 -7.80
N PHE A 227 22.11 -7.56 -8.28
CA PHE A 227 21.26 -8.02 -9.37
C PHE A 227 22.09 -8.34 -10.64
N ILE A 228 22.95 -7.41 -11.08
CA ILE A 228 23.78 -7.57 -12.27
C ILE A 228 24.76 -8.75 -12.12
N THR A 229 25.30 -8.99 -10.92
CA THR A 229 26.28 -10.05 -10.69
C THR A 229 25.66 -11.43 -10.51
N LEU A 230 24.40 -11.51 -10.06
CA LEU A 230 23.74 -12.78 -9.77
C LEU A 230 23.00 -13.38 -10.96
N ILE A 231 22.69 -12.57 -11.98
CA ILE A 231 22.00 -13.07 -13.17
C ILE A 231 22.94 -13.16 -14.37
N PRO A 232 22.70 -14.10 -15.31
CA PRO A 232 23.44 -14.16 -16.56
C PRO A 232 23.31 -12.84 -17.34
N GLN A 233 24.37 -12.47 -18.05
CA GLN A 233 24.39 -11.20 -18.81
C GLN A 233 23.31 -11.16 -19.89
N SER A 234 22.99 -12.29 -20.53
CA SER A 234 21.90 -12.38 -21.50
C SER A 234 20.54 -12.05 -20.88
N GLU A 235 20.23 -12.63 -19.72
CA GLU A 235 19.00 -12.35 -18.97
C GLU A 235 18.91 -10.87 -18.55
N PHE A 236 20.04 -10.27 -18.14
CA PHE A 236 20.06 -8.83 -17.81
C PHE A 236 19.81 -7.97 -19.05
N THR A 237 20.38 -8.33 -20.21
CA THR A 237 20.13 -7.64 -21.46
C THR A 237 18.66 -7.71 -21.85
N GLU A 238 18.03 -8.88 -21.74
CA GLU A 238 16.61 -9.05 -22.01
C GLU A 238 15.72 -8.32 -21.01
N PHE A 239 16.10 -8.29 -19.72
CA PHE A 239 15.41 -7.43 -18.73
C PHE A 239 15.38 -5.97 -19.16
N ILE A 240 16.51 -5.42 -19.62
CA ILE A 240 16.59 -4.04 -20.09
C ILE A 240 15.74 -3.84 -21.35
N ASN A 241 15.87 -4.73 -22.34
CA ASN A 241 15.15 -4.66 -23.63
C ASN A 241 13.63 -4.69 -23.40
N ILE A 242 13.14 -5.63 -22.58
CA ILE A 242 11.72 -5.76 -22.27
C ILE A 242 11.24 -4.52 -21.51
N THR A 243 11.99 -4.07 -20.50
CA THR A 243 11.62 -2.89 -19.71
C THR A 243 11.52 -1.65 -20.59
N LEU A 244 12.49 -1.40 -21.47
CA LEU A 244 12.45 -0.29 -22.41
C LEU A 244 11.29 -0.44 -23.41
N SER A 245 11.04 -1.64 -23.92
CA SER A 245 9.92 -1.92 -24.82
C SER A 245 8.57 -1.61 -24.16
N ILE A 246 8.39 -1.93 -22.89
CA ILE A 246 7.17 -1.60 -22.14
C ILE A 246 6.97 -0.10 -22.06
N TYR A 247 8.02 0.68 -21.73
CA TYR A 247 7.90 2.14 -21.62
C TYR A 247 7.68 2.83 -22.96
N THR A 248 8.27 2.34 -24.03
CA THR A 248 8.13 2.94 -25.37
C THR A 248 6.82 2.57 -26.06
N ASN A 249 6.23 1.42 -25.73
CA ASN A 249 5.05 0.88 -26.40
C ASN A 249 3.82 0.76 -25.49
N VAL A 250 3.81 1.47 -24.35
CA VAL A 250 2.73 1.38 -23.34
C VAL A 250 1.33 1.60 -23.95
N ASP A 251 1.21 2.51 -24.91
CA ASP A 251 -0.07 2.83 -25.55
C ASP A 251 -0.58 1.70 -26.44
N TYR A 252 0.32 0.94 -27.08
CA TYR A 252 -0.02 -0.24 -27.89
C TYR A 252 -0.49 -1.41 -27.02
N TYR A 253 0.13 -1.62 -25.84
CA TYR A 253 -0.24 -2.71 -24.95
C TYR A 253 -1.60 -2.51 -24.31
N ASN A 254 -2.00 -1.28 -24.06
CA ASN A 254 -3.26 -1.01 -23.40
C ASN A 254 -4.45 -1.02 -24.35
N GLY A 255 -4.26 -0.71 -25.65
CA GLY A 255 -5.24 -0.89 -26.74
C GLY A 255 -6.60 -0.20 -26.57
N LEU A 256 -6.74 0.71 -25.63
CA LEU A 256 -8.01 1.34 -25.28
C LEU A 256 -7.95 2.85 -25.52
N ILE A 257 -9.04 3.39 -26.08
CA ILE A 257 -9.28 4.82 -26.14
C ILE A 257 -9.62 5.32 -24.74
N TYR A 258 -8.88 6.32 -24.27
CA TYR A 258 -9.07 6.85 -22.92
C TYR A 258 -10.18 7.87 -22.89
N PRO A 259 -11.13 7.78 -21.93
CA PRO A 259 -12.08 8.85 -21.74
C PRO A 259 -11.33 10.08 -21.23
N THR A 260 -11.39 11.17 -22.01
CA THR A 260 -10.81 12.45 -21.62
C THR A 260 -11.60 13.01 -20.44
N PRO A 261 -10.95 13.37 -19.33
CA PRO A 261 -11.63 14.03 -18.21
C PRO A 261 -12.44 15.24 -18.68
N PHE A 262 -13.66 15.39 -18.17
CA PHE A 262 -14.65 16.42 -18.50
C PHE A 262 -15.26 16.40 -19.91
N LEU A 263 -14.64 15.74 -20.87
CA LEU A 263 -15.10 15.77 -22.28
C LEU A 263 -15.82 14.49 -22.69
N SER A 264 -15.55 13.36 -22.06
CA SER A 264 -16.18 12.08 -22.39
C SER A 264 -17.49 11.89 -21.61
N GLY A 265 -18.43 11.11 -22.18
CA GLY A 265 -19.62 10.66 -21.47
C GLY A 265 -19.32 9.71 -20.29
N ASP A 266 -18.11 9.17 -20.21
CA ASP A 266 -17.64 8.33 -19.09
C ASP A 266 -17.07 9.21 -17.96
N ALA A 267 -17.79 9.28 -16.86
CA ALA A 267 -17.41 10.13 -15.73
C ALA A 267 -16.25 9.55 -14.85
N ARG A 268 -15.72 8.36 -15.16
CA ARG A 268 -14.72 7.70 -14.30
C ARG A 268 -13.41 8.47 -14.22
N SER A 269 -12.85 8.86 -15.35
CA SER A 269 -11.60 9.64 -15.41
C SER A 269 -11.76 11.03 -14.79
N THR A 270 -12.93 11.67 -15.00
CA THR A 270 -13.26 12.94 -14.35
C THR A 270 -13.30 12.83 -12.83
N ARG A 271 -13.94 11.78 -12.31
CA ARG A 271 -13.99 11.52 -10.86
C ARG A 271 -12.59 11.27 -10.28
N ALA A 272 -11.76 10.49 -10.96
CA ALA A 272 -10.39 10.25 -10.54
C ALA A 272 -9.58 11.55 -10.47
N LEU A 273 -9.68 12.40 -11.49
CA LEU A 273 -8.99 13.70 -11.53
C LEU A 273 -9.49 14.64 -10.41
N LEU A 274 -10.81 14.70 -10.18
CA LEU A 274 -11.39 15.52 -9.10
C LEU A 274 -10.91 15.06 -7.73
N LEU A 275 -10.76 13.75 -7.48
CA LEU A 275 -10.20 13.23 -6.25
C LEU A 275 -8.74 13.65 -6.04
N ILE A 276 -7.93 13.66 -7.11
CA ILE A 276 -6.54 14.16 -7.04
C ILE A 276 -6.51 15.66 -6.71
N ILE A 277 -7.33 16.45 -7.39
CA ILE A 277 -7.42 17.89 -7.12
C ILE A 277 -7.82 18.13 -5.67
N PHE A 278 -8.83 17.40 -5.18
CA PHE A 278 -9.28 17.53 -3.79
C PHE A 278 -8.20 17.11 -2.78
N ALA A 279 -7.51 15.98 -3.03
CA ALA A 279 -6.36 15.55 -2.22
C ALA A 279 -5.25 16.63 -2.21
N GLY A 280 -4.98 17.26 -3.36
CA GLY A 280 -4.02 18.36 -3.47
C GLY A 280 -4.42 19.57 -2.64
N ILE A 281 -5.68 20.01 -2.72
CA ILE A 281 -6.21 21.12 -1.92
C ILE A 281 -6.05 20.83 -0.42
N LEU A 282 -6.44 19.63 0.05
CA LEU A 282 -6.29 19.25 1.45
C LEU A 282 -4.82 19.22 1.88
N THR A 283 -3.94 18.71 1.03
CA THR A 283 -2.50 18.67 1.29
C THR A 283 -1.92 20.09 1.41
N ILE A 284 -2.27 20.98 0.50
CA ILE A 284 -1.86 22.40 0.54
C ILE A 284 -2.36 23.07 1.82
N LEU A 285 -3.63 22.87 2.18
CA LEU A 285 -4.20 23.42 3.40
C LEU A 285 -3.45 22.96 4.65
N ILE A 286 -3.06 21.69 4.73
CA ILE A 286 -2.31 21.14 5.85
C ILE A 286 -0.89 21.70 5.91
N ILE A 287 -0.22 21.81 4.76
CA ILE A 287 1.20 22.23 4.70
C ILE A 287 1.34 23.72 5.03
N PHE A 288 0.51 24.57 4.44
CA PHE A 288 0.65 26.01 4.55
C PHE A 288 -0.06 26.62 5.75
N ASN A 289 -0.98 25.90 6.41
CA ASN A 289 -1.62 26.40 7.59
C ASN A 289 -0.67 26.33 8.81
N LYS A 290 -0.06 27.48 9.13
CA LYS A 290 0.86 27.62 10.27
C LYS A 290 0.21 27.34 11.62
N ASN A 291 -1.09 27.48 11.73
CA ASN A 291 -1.84 27.22 12.95
C ASN A 291 -2.01 25.72 13.23
N MET A 292 -1.90 24.88 12.20
CA MET A 292 -1.91 23.43 12.36
C MET A 292 -0.53 22.97 12.83
N LYS A 293 -0.47 22.45 14.06
CA LYS A 293 0.78 21.98 14.71
C LYS A 293 1.23 20.62 14.16
N LEU A 294 1.18 20.45 12.84
CA LEU A 294 1.69 19.23 12.21
C LEU A 294 3.21 19.18 12.32
N SER A 295 3.75 18.02 12.70
CA SER A 295 5.20 17.85 12.71
C SER A 295 5.76 17.98 11.29
N TYR A 296 7.04 18.37 11.21
CA TYR A 296 7.72 18.51 9.92
C TYR A 296 7.71 17.20 9.13
N GLU A 297 7.92 16.09 9.81
CA GLU A 297 7.93 14.74 9.25
C GLU A 297 6.59 14.41 8.58
N ASN A 298 5.47 14.72 9.24
CA ASN A 298 4.16 14.48 8.67
C ASN A 298 3.85 15.40 7.48
N ARG A 299 4.33 16.64 7.48
CA ARG A 299 4.19 17.51 6.30
C ARG A 299 4.89 16.90 5.09
N ILE A 300 6.12 16.43 5.27
CA ILE A 300 6.86 15.73 4.22
C ILE A 300 6.12 14.48 3.78
N LEU A 301 5.63 13.67 4.72
CA LEU A 301 4.88 12.45 4.41
C LEU A 301 3.65 12.76 3.56
N PHE A 302 2.87 13.80 3.90
CA PHE A 302 1.69 14.20 3.10
C PHE A 302 2.09 14.66 1.69
N ILE A 303 3.21 15.36 1.52
CA ILE A 303 3.74 15.75 0.21
C ILE A 303 4.08 14.50 -0.60
N PHE A 304 4.82 13.55 -0.03
CA PHE A 304 5.21 12.32 -0.74
C PHE A 304 4.02 11.43 -1.07
N LEU A 305 3.04 11.33 -0.18
CA LEU A 305 1.78 10.62 -0.46
C LEU A 305 1.02 11.28 -1.62
N PHE A 306 1.01 12.62 -1.68
CA PHE A 306 0.36 13.33 -2.78
C PHE A 306 1.09 13.11 -4.10
N ILE A 307 2.43 13.17 -4.12
CA ILE A 307 3.23 12.86 -5.32
C ILE A 307 2.97 11.41 -5.76
N ALA A 308 2.97 10.45 -4.83
CA ALA A 308 2.67 9.05 -5.14
C ALA A 308 1.26 8.89 -5.73
N SER A 309 0.27 9.63 -5.22
CA SER A 309 -1.09 9.57 -5.73
C SER A 309 -1.21 10.14 -7.16
N ILE A 310 -0.42 11.15 -7.51
CA ILE A 310 -0.31 11.65 -8.89
C ILE A 310 0.34 10.59 -9.81
N LEU A 311 1.41 9.96 -9.35
CA LEU A 311 2.08 8.90 -10.13
C LEU A 311 1.13 7.71 -10.39
N MET A 312 0.39 7.28 -9.37
CA MET A 312 -0.60 6.20 -9.51
C MET A 312 -1.74 6.57 -10.45
N PHE A 313 -2.08 7.84 -10.59
CA PHE A 313 -3.12 8.28 -11.54
C PHE A 313 -2.76 7.98 -12.99
N LYS A 314 -1.47 7.89 -13.33
CA LYS A 314 -1.03 7.46 -14.66
C LYS A 314 -1.63 6.10 -15.04
N THR A 315 -1.81 5.20 -14.08
CA THR A 315 -2.46 3.90 -14.31
C THR A 315 -3.91 4.05 -14.77
N ALA A 316 -4.64 5.07 -14.29
CA ALA A 316 -5.99 5.38 -14.77
C ALA A 316 -5.98 6.01 -16.16
N LEU A 317 -4.94 6.74 -16.51
CA LEU A 317 -4.80 7.33 -17.84
C LEU A 317 -4.41 6.28 -18.89
N SER A 318 -3.58 5.31 -18.53
CA SER A 318 -3.16 4.27 -19.46
C SER A 318 -4.24 3.22 -19.75
N ARG A 319 -5.21 3.02 -18.86
CA ARG A 319 -6.36 2.15 -19.07
C ARG A 319 -7.51 2.55 -18.16
N SER A 320 -8.57 3.12 -18.74
CA SER A 320 -9.67 3.74 -17.98
C SER A 320 -10.80 2.77 -17.64
N ASP A 321 -10.55 1.48 -17.58
CA ASP A 321 -11.52 0.51 -17.07
C ASP A 321 -11.66 0.59 -15.53
N THR A 322 -12.71 0.01 -15.02
CA THR A 322 -13.07 0.08 -13.59
C THR A 322 -11.94 -0.40 -12.66
N PRO A 323 -11.25 -1.53 -12.90
CA PRO A 323 -10.15 -1.96 -12.06
C PRO A 323 -8.99 -0.96 -11.99
N HIS A 324 -8.55 -0.44 -13.13
CA HIS A 324 -7.40 0.47 -13.20
C HIS A 324 -7.69 1.82 -12.53
N ILE A 325 -8.89 2.36 -12.73
CA ILE A 325 -9.30 3.60 -12.04
C ILE A 325 -9.39 3.39 -10.54
N LYS A 326 -9.89 2.25 -10.08
CA LYS A 326 -9.93 1.93 -8.64
C LYS A 326 -8.53 1.90 -8.03
N VAL A 327 -7.56 1.26 -8.68
CA VAL A 327 -6.16 1.25 -8.23
C VAL A 327 -5.60 2.66 -8.18
N ALA A 328 -5.81 3.43 -9.23
CA ALA A 328 -5.27 4.78 -9.35
C ALA A 328 -5.77 5.73 -8.26
N VAL A 329 -7.01 5.58 -7.78
CA VAL A 329 -7.57 6.47 -6.75
C VAL A 329 -7.38 5.97 -5.32
N GLY A 330 -6.89 4.76 -5.10
CA GLY A 330 -6.76 4.18 -3.76
C GLY A 330 -5.90 5.02 -2.82
N PHE A 331 -4.72 5.44 -3.25
CA PHE A 331 -3.84 6.32 -2.46
C PHE A 331 -4.39 7.73 -2.29
N ASN A 332 -5.12 8.25 -3.28
CA ASN A 332 -5.81 9.54 -3.15
C ASN A 332 -6.87 9.51 -2.05
N LEU A 333 -7.68 8.46 -2.02
CA LEU A 333 -8.73 8.31 -1.01
C LEU A 333 -8.13 8.14 0.38
N PHE A 334 -7.06 7.36 0.51
CA PHE A 334 -6.31 7.24 1.76
C PHE A 334 -5.81 8.61 2.23
N LEU A 335 -5.19 9.38 1.35
CA LEU A 335 -4.70 10.73 1.64
C LEU A 335 -5.83 11.67 2.04
N ILE A 336 -6.95 11.63 1.32
CA ILE A 336 -8.14 12.42 1.65
C ILE A 336 -8.65 12.08 3.05
N TYR A 337 -8.75 10.80 3.40
CA TYR A 337 -9.19 10.39 4.74
C TYR A 337 -8.21 10.84 5.82
N ALA A 338 -6.92 10.60 5.63
CA ALA A 338 -5.89 11.00 6.58
C ALA A 338 -5.89 12.52 6.79
N ALA A 339 -5.96 13.30 5.72
CA ALA A 339 -5.96 14.76 5.76
C ALA A 339 -7.25 15.33 6.38
N SER A 340 -8.42 14.82 5.96
CA SER A 340 -9.71 15.29 6.47
C SER A 340 -9.88 15.00 7.96
N LEU A 341 -9.50 13.78 8.39
CA LEU A 341 -9.54 13.44 9.82
C LEU A 341 -8.55 14.30 10.62
N TYR A 342 -7.35 14.57 10.07
CA TYR A 342 -6.41 15.46 10.74
C TYR A 342 -6.98 16.86 10.94
N ILE A 343 -7.57 17.45 9.90
CA ILE A 343 -8.22 18.77 9.96
C ILE A 343 -9.36 18.75 10.99
N LEU A 344 -10.19 17.71 10.99
CA LEU A 344 -11.30 17.55 11.92
C LEU A 344 -10.82 17.51 13.38
N PHE A 345 -9.81 16.67 13.67
CA PHE A 345 -9.27 16.56 15.03
C PHE A 345 -8.53 17.81 15.47
N TYR A 346 -7.87 18.52 14.56
CA TYR A 346 -7.29 19.82 14.85
C TYR A 346 -8.35 20.83 15.34
N PHE A 347 -9.50 20.91 14.68
CA PHE A 347 -10.60 21.77 15.11
C PHE A 347 -11.18 21.35 16.47
N PHE A 348 -11.27 20.05 16.74
CA PHE A 348 -11.73 19.54 18.03
C PHE A 348 -10.76 19.90 19.16
N GLU A 349 -9.45 19.78 18.95
CA GLU A 349 -8.45 20.16 19.96
C GLU A 349 -8.48 21.67 20.26
N LYS A 350 -8.76 22.49 19.27
CA LYS A 350 -8.79 23.95 19.43
C LYS A 350 -10.05 24.45 20.16
N ASN A 351 -11.13 23.70 20.13
CA ASN A 351 -12.38 24.07 20.77
C ASN A 351 -12.38 23.60 22.24
N GLU A 352 -12.19 24.56 23.17
CA GLU A 352 -12.11 24.26 24.61
C GLU A 352 -13.33 23.55 25.16
N LYS A 353 -14.55 23.89 24.69
CA LYS A 353 -15.79 23.23 25.12
C LYS A 353 -15.81 21.74 24.71
N ILE A 354 -15.42 21.47 23.49
CA ILE A 354 -15.34 20.08 22.96
C ILE A 354 -14.22 19.31 23.68
N ASN A 355 -13.08 19.96 23.90
CA ASN A 355 -11.95 19.33 24.61
C ASN A 355 -12.31 18.99 26.08
N LEU A 356 -13.06 19.84 26.75
CA LEU A 356 -13.59 19.56 28.10
C LEU A 356 -14.60 18.40 28.09
N GLN A 357 -15.47 18.32 27.08
CA GLN A 357 -16.40 17.20 26.96
C GLN A 357 -15.68 15.89 26.64
N ILE A 358 -14.70 15.90 25.74
CA ILE A 358 -13.83 14.75 25.44
C ILE A 358 -13.11 14.31 26.71
N ASN A 359 -12.55 15.22 27.49
CA ASN A 359 -11.87 14.89 28.75
C ASN A 359 -12.82 14.31 29.79
N LYS A 360 -14.05 14.81 29.92
CA LYS A 360 -15.08 14.21 30.79
C LYS A 360 -15.48 12.81 30.31
N PHE A 361 -15.66 12.62 29.01
CA PHE A 361 -15.93 11.32 28.41
C PHE A 361 -14.78 10.32 28.64
N LEU A 362 -13.52 10.80 28.59
CA LEU A 362 -12.33 10.02 28.90
C LEU A 362 -12.25 9.53 30.32
N ILE A 363 -12.67 10.35 31.29
CA ILE A 363 -12.72 10.00 32.70
C ILE A 363 -13.76 8.89 32.93
N LEU A 364 -14.90 8.97 32.24
CA LEU A 364 -15.98 7.97 32.32
C LEU A 364 -15.57 6.62 31.66
N PHE A 365 -14.80 6.66 30.57
CA PHE A 365 -14.26 5.47 29.94
C PHE A 365 -12.86 5.15 30.47
N LYS A 366 -12.79 4.63 31.70
CA LYS A 366 -11.55 4.05 32.23
C LYS A 366 -10.93 3.16 31.14
N LYS A 367 -9.62 3.33 30.93
CA LYS A 367 -8.75 2.70 29.91
C LYS A 367 -9.10 1.23 29.54
N LYS A 368 -9.71 0.49 30.48
CA LYS A 368 -10.07 -0.93 30.36
C LYS A 368 -11.30 -1.17 29.45
N TYR A 369 -12.29 -0.28 29.47
CA TYR A 369 -13.53 -0.46 28.68
C TYR A 369 -13.41 0.09 27.25
N PHE A 370 -12.49 1.00 27.01
CA PHE A 370 -12.26 1.56 25.66
C PHE A 370 -11.91 0.47 24.65
N ASN A 371 -10.99 -0.43 24.99
CA ASN A 371 -10.61 -1.53 24.09
C ASN A 371 -11.80 -2.45 23.79
N ILE A 372 -12.65 -2.73 24.79
CA ILE A 372 -13.84 -3.58 24.62
C ILE A 372 -14.86 -2.91 23.67
N ILE A 373 -15.09 -1.61 23.81
CA ILE A 373 -15.99 -0.87 22.93
C ILE A 373 -15.44 -0.80 21.51
N VAL A 374 -14.12 -0.60 21.36
CA VAL A 374 -13.46 -0.63 20.05
C VAL A 374 -13.61 -2.02 19.41
N ILE A 375 -13.39 -3.10 20.17
CA ILE A 375 -13.61 -4.47 19.70
C ILE A 375 -15.05 -4.65 19.23
N PHE A 376 -16.01 -4.25 20.06
CA PHE A 376 -17.44 -4.39 19.75
C PHE A 376 -17.83 -3.57 18.52
N PHE A 377 -17.32 -2.32 18.40
CA PHE A 377 -17.58 -1.45 17.25
C PHE A 377 -16.96 -2.00 15.97
N LEU A 378 -15.71 -2.47 16.02
CA LEU A 378 -15.04 -3.08 14.90
C LEU A 378 -15.71 -4.37 14.46
N LEU A 379 -16.06 -5.25 15.40
CA LEU A 379 -16.79 -6.47 15.09
C LEU A 379 -18.13 -6.16 14.43
N ASN A 380 -18.89 -5.16 14.92
CA ASN A 380 -20.15 -4.78 14.29
C ASN A 380 -19.95 -4.22 12.88
N ILE A 381 -18.94 -3.38 12.63
CA ILE A 381 -18.66 -2.88 11.28
C ILE A 381 -18.30 -4.02 10.34
N PHE A 382 -17.48 -4.96 10.77
CA PHE A 382 -17.08 -6.12 9.96
C PHE A 382 -18.24 -7.11 9.77
N ILE A 383 -19.08 -7.35 10.78
CA ILE A 383 -20.24 -8.24 10.71
C ILE A 383 -21.37 -7.64 9.85
N LEU A 384 -21.62 -6.32 9.98
CA LEU A 384 -22.70 -5.64 9.23
C LEU A 384 -22.36 -5.43 7.75
N LYS A 385 -21.08 -5.42 7.39
CA LYS A 385 -20.65 -5.10 6.03
C LYS A 385 -20.93 -6.22 5.03
N GLU A 386 -20.95 -7.45 5.50
CA GLU A 386 -21.31 -8.60 4.68
C GLU A 386 -21.95 -9.66 5.59
N ASN A 387 -22.88 -10.43 5.08
CA ASN A 387 -23.29 -11.72 5.62
C ASN A 387 -22.11 -12.73 5.54
N ILE A 388 -20.89 -12.31 5.93
CA ILE A 388 -19.60 -12.94 5.63
C ILE A 388 -19.31 -14.08 6.59
N ILE A 389 -19.87 -14.04 7.78
CA ILE A 389 -19.67 -15.15 8.71
C ILE A 389 -20.79 -16.13 8.53
N ASP A 390 -20.77 -16.87 7.45
CA ASP A 390 -21.49 -18.14 7.39
C ASP A 390 -20.68 -19.18 8.20
N LEU A 391 -20.75 -19.03 9.53
CA LEU A 391 -20.13 -19.96 10.49
C LEU A 391 -20.57 -21.41 10.28
N LYS A 392 -21.67 -21.64 9.55
CA LYS A 392 -22.16 -22.98 9.19
C LYS A 392 -21.25 -23.66 8.16
N ASN A 393 -20.55 -22.89 7.30
CA ASN A 393 -19.68 -23.44 6.28
C ASN A 393 -18.22 -23.61 6.74
N PHE A 394 -17.86 -23.17 7.94
CA PHE A 394 -16.49 -23.30 8.48
C PHE A 394 -15.94 -24.75 8.48
N PRO A 395 -16.71 -25.80 8.79
CA PRO A 395 -16.24 -27.18 8.72
C PRO A 395 -16.06 -27.69 7.28
N HIS A 396 -16.84 -27.18 6.32
CA HIS A 396 -16.83 -27.66 4.93
C HIS A 396 -15.68 -27.08 4.10
N SER A 397 -15.19 -25.89 4.46
CA SER A 397 -14.08 -25.25 3.73
C SER A 397 -12.74 -25.97 3.89
N PHE A 398 -12.50 -26.66 5.00
CA PHE A 398 -11.29 -27.44 5.24
C PHE A 398 -11.30 -28.83 4.57
N ASN A 399 -12.48 -29.43 4.33
CA ASN A 399 -12.57 -30.76 3.73
C ASN A 399 -12.40 -30.76 2.20
N ASN A 400 -12.48 -29.59 1.55
CA ASN A 400 -12.38 -29.44 0.09
C ASN A 400 -10.99 -29.02 -0.39
N ILE A 401 -9.97 -29.00 0.49
CA ILE A 401 -8.58 -28.69 0.13
C ILE A 401 -7.77 -29.96 -0.20
N LYS A 402 -8.43 -31.11 -0.33
CA LYS A 402 -7.76 -32.34 -0.77
C LYS A 402 -7.73 -32.49 -2.28
#